data_7bef4e5fbb5b7b085a3045666915f69a
#
_entry.id   7bef4e5fbb5b7b085a3045666915f69a
#
_cell.length_a   1.000
_cell.length_b   1.000
_cell.length_c   1.000
_cell.angle_alpha   90.00
_cell.angle_beta   90.00
_cell.angle_gamma   90.00
#
_symmetry.space_group_name_H-M   'P 1'
#
loop_
_entity.id
_entity.type
_entity.pdbx_description
1 polymer ?
#
loop_
_entity_poly.entity_id
_entity_poly.type
_entity_poly.pdbx_seq_one_letter_code
_entity_poly.pdbx_strand_id
1 'polypeptide(L)'
;MSDLAKMPADLKVLVNHIYEYQKGVRPMVLFTCKKQYEEFATSRLANQDISFVTQPVGNKNINIFFGKEECINAIKLMVNRPLNQLSPEEDFILGALLGYDI
;
A
#
# COMPACT_ATOMS: atom_id res chain seq x y z
N MET A 1 -3.70 27.46 4.90
CA MET A 1 -3.41 26.82 3.65
C MET A 1 -2.82 25.47 3.85
N SER A 2 -3.26 24.62 3.12
CA SER A 2 -2.91 23.24 3.27
C SER A 2 -1.60 22.90 2.57
N ASP A 3 -0.71 22.18 3.25
CA ASP A 3 0.48 21.60 2.64
C ASP A 3 0.11 20.65 1.50
N LEU A 4 -1.13 20.16 1.52
CA LEU A 4 -1.65 19.27 0.49
C LEU A 4 -1.57 19.88 -0.90
N ALA A 5 -1.80 21.19 -1.02
CA ALA A 5 -1.75 21.85 -2.32
C ALA A 5 -0.34 21.88 -2.92
N LYS A 6 0.69 21.77 -2.08
CA LYS A 6 2.10 21.79 -2.51
C LYS A 6 2.67 20.37 -2.63
N MET A 7 1.90 19.38 -2.28
CA MET A 7 2.34 18.00 -2.27
C MET A 7 2.41 17.44 -3.69
N PRO A 8 3.42 16.63 -4.02
CA PRO A 8 3.42 15.92 -5.31
C PRO A 8 2.15 15.10 -5.50
N ALA A 9 1.74 14.96 -6.75
CA ALA A 9 0.49 14.27 -7.10
C ALA A 9 0.42 12.86 -6.51
N ASP A 10 1.54 12.12 -6.54
CA ASP A 10 1.58 10.76 -6.00
C ASP A 10 1.22 10.72 -4.52
N LEU A 11 1.67 11.71 -3.74
CA LEU A 11 1.39 11.75 -2.31
C LEU A 11 -0.04 12.21 -2.03
N LYS A 12 -0.64 12.99 -2.92
CA LYS A 12 -2.07 13.32 -2.81
C LYS A 12 -2.91 12.06 -2.99
N VAL A 13 -2.52 11.19 -3.91
CA VAL A 13 -3.19 9.90 -4.11
C VAL A 13 -3.09 9.06 -2.84
N LEU A 14 -1.92 9.03 -2.20
CA LEU A 14 -1.74 8.31 -0.93
C LEU A 14 -2.71 8.81 0.14
N VAL A 15 -2.79 10.13 0.31
CA VAL A 15 -3.67 10.73 1.32
C VAL A 15 -5.12 10.30 1.07
N ASN A 16 -5.52 10.28 -0.20
CA ASN A 16 -6.87 9.88 -0.59
C ASN A 16 -7.11 8.39 -0.29
N HIS A 17 -6.15 7.53 -0.59
CA HIS A 17 -6.25 6.10 -0.28
C HIS A 17 -6.35 5.84 1.22
N ILE A 18 -5.59 6.59 2.03
CA ILE A 18 -5.68 6.46 3.49
C ILE A 18 -7.08 6.84 3.95
N TYR A 19 -7.63 7.93 3.44
CA TYR A 19 -8.98 8.37 3.77
C TYR A 19 -10.01 7.29 3.44
N GLU A 20 -9.94 6.73 2.23
CA GLU A 20 -10.86 5.67 1.80
C GLU A 20 -10.72 4.42 2.66
N TYR A 21 -9.48 4.07 3.01
CA TYR A 21 -9.25 2.94 3.89
C TYR A 21 -9.91 3.17 5.25
N GLN A 22 -9.74 4.35 5.82
CA GLN A 22 -10.33 4.69 7.12
C GLN A 22 -11.86 4.71 7.07
N LYS A 23 -12.43 4.93 5.91
CA LYS A 23 -13.88 4.85 5.70
C LYS A 23 -14.39 3.41 5.55
N GLY A 24 -13.48 2.44 5.49
CA GLY A 24 -13.86 1.03 5.38
C GLY A 24 -14.17 0.56 3.98
N VAL A 25 -13.71 1.29 2.95
CA VAL A 25 -13.98 0.93 1.56
C VAL A 25 -13.35 -0.42 1.20
N ARG A 26 -12.15 -0.68 1.72
CA ARG A 26 -11.46 -1.97 1.51
C ARG A 26 -10.53 -2.26 2.69
N PRO A 27 -10.23 -3.55 2.95
CA PRO A 27 -9.42 -3.92 4.10
C PRO A 27 -7.92 -3.65 3.91
N MET A 28 -7.47 -3.52 2.67
CA MET A 28 -6.05 -3.31 2.36
C MET A 28 -5.92 -2.54 1.05
N VAL A 29 -4.86 -1.74 0.95
CA VAL A 29 -4.58 -0.92 -0.23
C VAL A 29 -3.15 -1.19 -0.69
N LEU A 30 -2.94 -1.21 -1.99
CA LEU A 30 -1.62 -1.20 -2.61
C LEU A 30 -1.38 0.17 -3.22
N PHE A 31 -0.31 0.82 -2.81
CA PHE A 31 0.11 2.12 -3.33
C PHE A 31 1.53 2.00 -3.85
N THR A 32 1.76 2.43 -5.07
CA THR A 32 3.09 2.41 -5.69
C THR A 32 3.57 3.84 -5.89
N CYS A 33 4.79 4.13 -5.49
CA CYS A 33 5.35 5.46 -5.65
C CYS A 33 6.86 5.38 -5.91
N LYS A 34 7.45 6.53 -6.19
CA LYS A 34 8.90 6.64 -6.29
C LYS A 34 9.52 6.39 -4.93
N LYS A 35 10.66 5.72 -4.93
CA LYS A 35 11.37 5.35 -3.70
C LYS A 35 11.69 6.57 -2.84
N GLN A 36 11.90 7.73 -3.45
CA GLN A 36 12.19 8.96 -2.71
C GLN A 36 11.06 9.39 -1.77
N TYR A 37 9.85 8.89 -1.97
CA TYR A 37 8.70 9.22 -1.14
C TYR A 37 8.41 8.17 -0.07
N GLU A 38 9.21 7.11 0.01
CA GLU A 38 8.97 6.01 0.94
C GLU A 38 8.88 6.49 2.38
N GLU A 39 9.86 7.29 2.81
CA GLU A 39 9.91 7.74 4.20
C GLU A 39 8.69 8.57 4.57
N PHE A 40 8.30 9.49 3.69
CA PHE A 40 7.11 10.29 3.92
C PHE A 40 5.87 9.40 4.07
N ALA A 41 5.69 8.46 3.15
CA ALA A 41 4.51 7.61 3.11
C ALA A 41 4.44 6.70 4.34
N THR A 42 5.55 6.04 4.68
CA THR A 42 5.55 5.09 5.82
C THR A 42 5.43 5.82 7.15
N SER A 43 6.03 7.00 7.27
CA SER A 43 5.88 7.81 8.49
C SER A 43 4.42 8.22 8.69
N ARG A 44 3.75 8.60 7.62
CA ARG A 44 2.34 8.99 7.70
C ARG A 44 1.46 7.84 8.13
N LEU A 45 1.72 6.64 7.59
CA LEU A 45 0.98 5.44 7.99
C LEU A 45 1.24 5.09 9.46
N ALA A 46 2.50 5.11 9.86
CA ALA A 46 2.87 4.82 11.25
C ALA A 46 2.23 5.79 12.23
N ASN A 47 2.19 7.07 11.89
CA ASN A 47 1.59 8.09 12.74
C ASN A 47 0.08 7.90 12.93
N GLN A 48 -0.57 7.18 12.03
CA GLN A 48 -1.99 6.90 12.11
C GLN A 48 -2.29 5.46 12.54
N ASP A 49 -1.27 4.76 13.05
CA ASP A 49 -1.39 3.37 13.51
C ASP A 49 -1.91 2.42 12.44
N ILE A 50 -1.54 2.66 11.19
CA ILE A 50 -1.92 1.78 10.09
C ILE A 50 -0.76 0.83 9.79
N SER A 51 -1.04 -0.46 9.82
CA SER A 51 -0.06 -1.50 9.50
C SER A 51 0.32 -1.44 8.02
N PHE A 52 1.59 -1.70 7.71
CA PHE A 52 2.06 -1.67 6.33
C PHE A 52 3.25 -2.60 6.14
N VAL A 53 3.52 -2.92 4.88
CA VAL A 53 4.73 -3.62 4.45
C VAL A 53 5.15 -3.04 3.10
N THR A 54 6.45 -2.94 2.86
CA THR A 54 6.99 -2.38 1.64
C THR A 54 7.67 -3.43 0.80
N GLN A 55 7.70 -3.20 -0.52
CA GLN A 55 8.34 -4.11 -1.48
C GLN A 55 9.00 -3.27 -2.56
N PRO A 56 10.33 -3.37 -2.75
CA PRO A 56 11.00 -2.65 -3.83
C PRO A 56 10.50 -3.12 -5.20
N VAL A 57 10.40 -2.17 -6.13
CA VAL A 57 10.03 -2.45 -7.53
C VAL A 57 11.11 -1.82 -8.40
N GLY A 58 12.04 -2.63 -8.89
CA GLY A 58 13.21 -2.13 -9.59
C GLY A 58 14.05 -1.24 -8.69
N ASN A 59 14.72 -0.25 -9.26
CA ASN A 59 15.62 0.63 -8.54
C ASN A 59 14.98 1.96 -8.10
N LYS A 60 13.81 2.30 -8.66
CA LYS A 60 13.27 3.64 -8.51
C LYS A 60 11.93 3.70 -7.81
N ASN A 61 11.23 2.59 -7.72
CA ASN A 61 9.87 2.55 -7.19
C ASN A 61 9.75 1.62 -6.00
N ILE A 62 8.66 1.79 -5.27
CA ILE A 62 8.34 0.94 -4.13
C ILE A 62 6.83 0.72 -4.08
N ASN A 63 6.46 -0.51 -3.78
CA ASN A 63 5.09 -0.87 -3.44
C ASN A 63 4.92 -0.75 -1.93
N ILE A 64 3.84 -0.12 -1.49
CA ILE A 64 3.47 -0.04 -0.08
C ILE A 64 2.08 -0.64 0.06
N PHE A 65 2.00 -1.75 0.78
CA PHE A 65 0.72 -2.37 1.12
C PHE A 65 0.37 -1.91 2.52
N PHE A 66 -0.83 -1.38 2.71
CA PHE A 66 -1.24 -0.93 4.03
C PHE A 66 -2.70 -1.26 4.28
N GLY A 67 -3.06 -1.42 5.55
CA GLY A 67 -4.43 -1.72 5.91
C GLY A 67 -4.52 -2.45 7.24
N LYS A 68 -5.51 -3.33 7.34
CA LYS A 68 -5.74 -4.10 8.55
C LYS A 68 -4.55 -4.99 8.85
N GLU A 69 -4.20 -5.09 10.12
CA GLU A 69 -3.04 -5.86 10.57
C GLU A 69 -3.11 -7.30 10.10
N GLU A 70 -4.28 -7.93 10.18
CA GLU A 70 -4.46 -9.31 9.74
C GLU A 70 -4.14 -9.48 8.25
N CYS A 71 -4.54 -8.50 7.44
CA CYS A 71 -4.28 -8.53 6.00
C CYS A 71 -2.79 -8.39 5.71
N ILE A 72 -2.14 -7.45 6.39
CA ILE A 72 -0.70 -7.23 6.21
C ILE A 72 0.09 -8.46 6.66
N ASN A 73 -0.29 -9.07 7.79
CA ASN A 73 0.35 -10.29 8.26
C ASN A 73 0.20 -11.44 7.25
N ALA A 74 -0.97 -11.53 6.62
CA ALA A 74 -1.23 -12.58 5.62
C ALA A 74 -0.34 -12.43 4.38
N ILE A 75 -0.06 -11.20 3.93
CA ILE A 75 0.69 -11.00 2.70
C ILE A 75 2.20 -10.89 2.88
N LYS A 76 2.68 -10.72 4.11
CA LYS A 76 4.12 -10.55 4.37
C LYS A 76 4.97 -11.69 3.78
N LEU A 77 4.44 -12.89 3.79
CA LEU A 77 5.15 -14.05 3.26
C LEU A 77 5.10 -14.12 1.73
N MET A 78 4.16 -13.42 1.11
CA MET A 78 4.02 -13.41 -0.34
C MET A 78 4.85 -12.33 -1.00
N VAL A 79 4.92 -11.15 -0.38
CA VAL A 79 5.55 -9.98 -1.01
C VAL A 79 7.08 -9.93 -0.85
N ASN A 80 7.69 -11.00 -0.36
CA ASN A 80 9.13 -11.14 -0.41
C ASN A 80 9.64 -11.53 -1.80
N ARG A 81 8.73 -11.73 -2.76
CA ARG A 81 9.01 -12.02 -4.17
C ARG A 81 8.31 -10.97 -5.03
N PRO A 82 8.79 -10.73 -6.27
CA PRO A 82 8.07 -9.88 -7.21
C PRO A 82 6.64 -10.38 -7.42
N LEU A 83 5.70 -9.46 -7.62
CA LEU A 83 4.28 -9.81 -7.75
C LEU A 83 4.00 -10.71 -8.96
N ASN A 84 4.83 -10.61 -10.02
CA ASN A 84 4.66 -11.47 -11.20
C ASN A 84 5.14 -12.91 -10.98
N GLN A 85 5.66 -13.22 -9.79
CA GLN A 85 6.12 -14.56 -9.44
C GLN A 85 5.18 -15.25 -8.44
N LEU A 86 4.05 -14.63 -8.13
CA LEU A 86 3.07 -15.25 -7.24
C LEU A 86 2.37 -16.42 -7.96
N SER A 87 2.01 -17.44 -7.19
CA SER A 87 1.19 -18.51 -7.72
C SER A 87 -0.22 -18.00 -8.02
N PRO A 88 -1.01 -18.72 -8.85
CA PRO A 88 -2.41 -18.33 -9.10
C PRO A 88 -3.21 -18.19 -7.80
N GLU A 89 -2.96 -19.07 -6.81
CA GLU A 89 -3.66 -19.03 -5.53
C GLU A 89 -3.27 -17.78 -4.73
N GLU A 90 -1.98 -17.45 -4.71
CA GLU A 90 -1.50 -16.24 -4.04
C GLU A 90 -2.05 -14.99 -4.71
N ASP A 91 -2.10 -14.98 -6.02
CA ASP A 91 -2.64 -13.87 -6.79
C ASP A 91 -4.12 -13.65 -6.47
N PHE A 92 -4.87 -14.75 -6.37
CA PHE A 92 -6.28 -14.71 -5.98
C PHE A 92 -6.45 -14.11 -4.58
N ILE A 93 -5.65 -14.57 -3.62
CA ILE A 93 -5.71 -14.07 -2.23
C ILE A 93 -5.40 -12.58 -2.19
N LEU A 94 -4.33 -12.17 -2.87
CA LEU A 94 -3.94 -10.76 -2.90
C LEU A 94 -5.04 -9.90 -3.52
N GLY A 95 -5.63 -10.33 -4.64
CA GLY A 95 -6.72 -9.62 -5.28
C GLY A 95 -7.92 -9.45 -4.37
N ALA A 96 -8.27 -10.52 -3.64
CA ALA A 96 -9.40 -10.47 -2.71
C ALA A 96 -9.14 -9.46 -1.59
N LEU A 97 -7.92 -9.46 -1.03
CA LEU A 97 -7.56 -8.53 0.04
C LEU A 97 -7.57 -7.08 -0.44
N LEU A 98 -7.21 -6.84 -1.70
CA LEU A 98 -7.22 -5.50 -2.28
C LEU A 98 -8.63 -5.05 -2.69
N GLY A 99 -9.62 -5.95 -2.56
CA GLY A 99 -10.99 -5.61 -2.89
C GLY A 99 -11.32 -5.66 -4.37
N TYR A 100 -10.50 -6.34 -5.16
CA TYR A 100 -10.79 -6.50 -6.58
C TYR A 100 -11.94 -7.49 -6.77
N ASP A 101 -12.73 -7.23 -7.79
CA ASP A 101 -13.82 -8.10 -8.20
C ASP A 101 -13.23 -9.28 -8.98
N ILE A 102 -13.34 -10.46 -8.41
CA ILE A 102 -12.77 -11.67 -9.02
C ILE A 102 -13.84 -12.72 -9.32
#